data_a64d56f851c78546de44dc8f8bcb6cdb
#
_entry.id   a64d56f851c78546de44dc8f8bcb6cdb
#
_cell.length_a   1.000
_cell.length_b   1.000
_cell.length_c   1.000
_cell.angle_alpha   90.00
_cell.angle_beta   90.00
_cell.angle_gamma   90.00
#
_symmetry.space_group_name_H-M   'P 1'
#
loop_
_entity.id
_entity.type
_entity.pdbx_description
1 polymer ?
#
loop_
_entity_poly.entity_id
_entity_poly.type
_entity_poly.pdbx_seq_one_letter_code
_entity_poly.pdbx_strand_id
1 'polypeptide(L)'
;KVSNNDFLKTERFYLAIILALIVIPIKTLIFFLLKYIRSIGKNHRNVMFIAETSSTNVLRDIISERKDFGFRIYDYSGNINLEYIAKFWKDNGIHTVFIPSEHTLEKSFEEALFHQAELNKVKISLVPNTVQNDFFEFEYNYIGTAPVLTQTKYPLDIFTNFFVKRLFDIVFSLLVLICICSWL
;
A
#
# COMPACT_ATOMS: atom_id res chain seq x y z
N LYS A 1 -42.11 20.91 -30.02
CA LYS A 1 -42.16 19.53 -29.44
C LYS A 1 -40.75 19.17 -29.05
N VAL A 2 -40.36 19.40 -27.81
CA VAL A 2 -39.11 18.88 -27.28
C VAL A 2 -39.22 17.37 -27.30
N SER A 3 -38.27 16.69 -27.94
CA SER A 3 -38.27 15.23 -28.04
C SER A 3 -38.15 14.65 -26.63
N ASN A 4 -38.96 13.63 -26.34
CA ASN A 4 -38.94 12.90 -25.06
C ASN A 4 -37.52 12.41 -24.72
N ASN A 5 -36.67 12.18 -25.73
CA ASN A 5 -35.27 11.79 -25.60
C ASN A 5 -34.38 12.93 -25.06
N ASP A 6 -34.69 14.19 -25.36
CA ASP A 6 -33.88 15.32 -24.91
C ASP A 6 -34.19 15.65 -23.44
N PHE A 7 -35.45 15.48 -23.03
CA PHE A 7 -35.85 15.58 -21.64
C PHE A 7 -35.16 14.54 -20.77
N LEU A 8 -35.16 13.28 -21.18
CA LEU A 8 -34.51 12.18 -20.47
C LEU A 8 -32.99 12.35 -20.38
N LYS A 9 -32.33 12.90 -21.39
CA LYS A 9 -30.89 13.22 -21.36
C LYS A 9 -30.59 14.32 -20.34
N THR A 10 -31.42 15.35 -20.29
CA THR A 10 -31.26 16.47 -19.37
C THR A 10 -31.41 16.02 -17.92
N GLU A 11 -32.40 15.20 -17.61
CA GLU A 11 -32.63 14.62 -16.27
C GLU A 11 -31.43 13.76 -15.83
N ARG A 12 -30.91 12.90 -16.71
CA ARG A 12 -29.72 12.08 -16.40
C ARG A 12 -28.48 12.93 -16.14
N PHE A 13 -28.32 14.02 -16.86
CA PHE A 13 -27.21 14.94 -16.67
C PHE A 13 -27.29 15.66 -15.33
N TYR A 14 -28.47 16.11 -14.91
CA TYR A 14 -28.68 16.70 -13.57
C TYR A 14 -28.44 15.67 -12.47
N LEU A 15 -28.90 14.45 -12.60
CA LEU A 15 -28.63 13.36 -11.67
C LEU A 15 -27.13 13.07 -11.54
N ALA A 16 -26.39 13.06 -12.64
CA ALA A 16 -24.95 12.85 -12.62
C ALA A 16 -24.23 14.00 -11.90
N ILE A 17 -24.64 15.23 -12.09
CA ILE A 17 -24.08 16.40 -11.41
C ILE A 17 -24.35 16.32 -9.90
N ILE A 18 -25.58 15.99 -9.51
CA ILE A 18 -25.97 15.86 -8.09
C ILE A 18 -25.14 14.76 -7.43
N LEU A 19 -25.00 13.60 -8.08
CA LEU A 19 -24.16 12.50 -7.60
C LEU A 19 -22.69 12.92 -7.45
N ALA A 20 -22.14 13.61 -8.44
CA ALA A 20 -20.77 14.11 -8.38
C ALA A 20 -20.58 15.12 -7.23
N LEU A 21 -21.52 16.03 -7.04
CA LEU A 21 -21.55 17.01 -5.95
C LEU A 21 -21.59 16.38 -4.55
N ILE A 22 -22.15 15.19 -4.43
CA ILE A 22 -22.21 14.44 -3.17
C ILE A 22 -20.93 13.57 -3.00
N VAL A 23 -20.53 12.85 -4.03
CA VAL A 23 -19.45 11.86 -3.94
C VAL A 23 -18.08 12.54 -3.80
N ILE A 24 -17.84 13.63 -4.51
CA ILE A 24 -16.53 14.33 -4.47
C ILE A 24 -16.24 14.88 -3.06
N PRO A 25 -17.15 15.63 -2.40
CA PRO A 25 -16.90 16.11 -1.04
C PRO A 25 -16.73 14.99 -0.02
N ILE A 26 -17.52 13.91 -0.13
CA ILE A 26 -17.41 12.76 0.77
C ILE A 26 -16.04 12.10 0.63
N LYS A 27 -15.56 11.82 -0.59
CA LYS A 27 -14.23 11.26 -0.83
C LYS A 27 -13.12 12.17 -0.31
N THR A 28 -13.24 13.46 -0.54
CA THR A 28 -12.29 14.47 -0.06
C THR A 28 -12.25 14.51 1.47
N LEU A 29 -13.42 14.50 2.10
CA LEU A 29 -13.54 14.47 3.56
C LEU A 29 -12.89 13.20 4.15
N ILE A 30 -13.18 12.02 3.58
CA ILE A 30 -12.58 10.76 4.01
C ILE A 30 -11.06 10.79 3.85
N PHE A 31 -10.54 11.33 2.75
CA PHE A 31 -9.10 11.45 2.51
C PHE A 31 -8.43 12.32 3.59
N PHE A 32 -8.96 13.50 3.88
CA PHE A 32 -8.42 14.38 4.92
C PHE A 32 -8.58 13.80 6.32
N LEU A 33 -9.71 13.13 6.59
CA LEU A 33 -9.95 12.45 7.86
C LEU A 33 -8.93 11.34 8.11
N LEU A 34 -8.66 10.50 7.11
CA LEU A 34 -7.64 9.44 7.21
C LEU A 34 -6.24 10.02 7.42
N LYS A 35 -5.90 11.09 6.70
CA LYS A 35 -4.63 11.80 6.89
C LYS A 35 -4.50 12.36 8.30
N TYR A 36 -5.55 12.96 8.83
CA TYR A 36 -5.62 13.48 10.19
C TYR A 36 -5.51 12.36 11.25
N ILE A 37 -6.22 11.23 11.07
CA ILE A 37 -6.15 10.08 11.97
C ILE A 37 -4.73 9.50 12.03
N ARG A 38 -4.03 9.45 10.89
CA ARG A 38 -2.62 9.03 10.84
C ARG A 38 -1.70 10.02 11.55
N SER A 39 -1.91 11.32 11.40
CA SER A 39 -1.08 12.32 12.06
C SER A 39 -1.21 12.30 13.59
N ILE A 40 -2.37 11.87 14.13
CA ILE A 40 -2.60 11.69 15.58
C ILE A 40 -1.98 10.40 16.12
N GLY A 41 -1.43 9.55 15.27
CA GLY A 41 -0.79 8.32 15.74
C GLY A 41 -1.71 7.09 15.76
N LYS A 42 -2.84 7.13 15.09
CA LYS A 42 -3.72 5.98 14.88
C LYS A 42 -3.54 5.41 13.47
N ASN A 43 -3.75 4.12 13.31
CA ASN A 43 -3.64 3.41 12.02
C ASN A 43 -2.23 3.51 11.40
N HIS A 44 -1.20 3.26 12.24
CA HIS A 44 0.19 3.16 11.78
C HIS A 44 0.51 1.77 11.28
N ARG A 45 1.45 1.72 10.33
CA ARG A 45 2.14 0.49 9.92
C ARG A 45 3.49 0.45 10.60
N ASN A 46 3.73 -0.57 11.40
CA ASN A 46 5.01 -0.77 12.06
C ASN A 46 6.03 -1.22 11.04
N VAL A 47 7.15 -0.53 10.99
CA VAL A 47 8.24 -0.80 10.06
C VAL A 47 9.55 -1.00 10.81
N MET A 48 10.41 -1.84 10.26
CA MET A 48 11.71 -2.17 10.84
C MET A 48 12.79 -2.00 9.78
N PHE A 49 13.97 -1.53 10.19
CA PHE A 49 15.18 -1.46 9.37
C PHE A 49 16.17 -2.53 9.86
N ILE A 50 16.72 -3.35 8.95
CA ILE A 50 17.67 -4.41 9.30
C ILE A 50 19.10 -3.85 9.39
N ALA A 51 19.45 -2.87 8.55
CA ALA A 51 20.78 -2.27 8.55
C ALA A 51 20.69 -0.77 8.32
N GLU A 52 21.65 -0.05 8.89
CA GLU A 52 21.78 1.39 8.71
C GLU A 52 22.81 1.67 7.60
N THR A 53 22.31 2.26 6.52
CA THR A 53 23.12 2.75 5.39
C THR A 53 22.69 4.16 5.03
N SER A 54 23.43 4.83 4.17
CA SER A 54 23.07 6.17 3.72
C SER A 54 21.63 6.22 3.13
N SER A 55 21.28 5.24 2.32
CA SER A 55 19.95 5.14 1.68
C SER A 55 18.82 4.88 2.69
N THR A 56 19.03 4.00 3.67
CA THR A 56 18.03 3.73 4.71
C THR A 56 17.88 4.89 5.68
N ASN A 57 18.94 5.65 5.97
CA ASN A 57 18.87 6.83 6.82
C ASN A 57 18.05 7.94 6.18
N VAL A 58 18.23 8.20 4.87
CA VAL A 58 17.39 9.16 4.14
C VAL A 58 15.90 8.75 4.20
N LEU A 59 15.59 7.47 4.01
CA LEU A 59 14.21 6.98 4.13
C LEU A 59 13.66 7.12 5.55
N ARG A 60 14.49 6.84 6.57
CA ARG A 60 14.14 6.99 7.98
C ARG A 60 13.80 8.46 8.31
N ASP A 61 14.62 9.40 7.83
CA ASP A 61 14.38 10.83 8.04
C ASP A 61 13.06 11.27 7.41
N ILE A 62 12.79 10.89 6.16
CA ILE A 62 11.53 11.18 5.48
C ILE A 62 10.33 10.63 6.26
N ILE A 63 10.42 9.40 6.77
CA ILE A 63 9.34 8.78 7.55
C ILE A 63 9.15 9.50 8.88
N SER A 64 10.23 9.93 9.55
CA SER A 64 10.19 10.60 10.84
C SER A 64 9.59 12.02 10.75
N GLU A 65 9.92 12.75 9.67
CA GLU A 65 9.37 14.08 9.39
C GLU A 65 7.90 14.04 8.98
N ARG A 66 7.52 13.01 8.21
CA ARG A 66 6.20 12.87 7.60
C ARG A 66 5.32 11.86 8.35
N LYS A 67 4.84 12.23 9.53
CA LYS A 67 3.92 11.38 10.35
C LYS A 67 2.61 11.04 9.62
N ASP A 68 2.22 11.83 8.62
CA ASP A 68 1.04 11.60 7.80
C ASP A 68 1.14 10.36 6.89
N PHE A 69 2.34 9.84 6.66
CA PHE A 69 2.53 8.56 5.97
C PHE A 69 2.04 7.37 6.80
N GLY A 70 1.91 7.54 8.12
CA GLY A 70 1.39 6.51 9.01
C GLY A 70 2.36 5.34 9.21
N PHE A 71 3.65 5.59 9.23
CA PHE A 71 4.66 4.62 9.60
C PHE A 71 5.15 4.86 11.03
N ARG A 72 5.42 3.76 11.74
CA ARG A 72 6.06 3.77 13.05
C ARG A 72 7.31 2.91 12.98
N ILE A 73 8.46 3.52 13.24
CA ILE A 73 9.77 2.87 13.14
C ILE A 73 10.04 2.10 14.43
N TYR A 74 10.51 0.86 14.26
CA TYR A 74 11.04 0.00 15.31
C TYR A 74 12.48 -0.33 15.00
N ASP A 75 13.38 0.02 15.91
CA ASP A 75 14.80 -0.26 15.77
C ASP A 75 15.11 -1.67 16.30
N TYR A 76 15.79 -2.45 15.47
CA TYR A 76 16.26 -3.77 15.82
C TYR A 76 17.76 -3.73 16.06
N SER A 77 18.17 -3.87 17.32
CA SER A 77 19.58 -3.89 17.73
C SER A 77 20.06 -5.29 18.15
N GLY A 78 19.31 -6.33 17.82
CA GLY A 78 19.62 -7.71 18.15
C GLY A 78 20.54 -8.41 17.14
N ASN A 79 20.97 -9.63 17.48
CA ASN A 79 21.72 -10.50 16.57
C ASN A 79 20.90 -10.80 15.32
N ILE A 80 21.56 -10.84 14.15
CA ILE A 80 20.97 -11.19 12.87
C ILE A 80 20.72 -12.73 12.84
N ASN A 81 19.75 -13.17 13.65
CA ASN A 81 19.29 -14.54 13.68
C ASN A 81 17.79 -14.56 13.30
N LEU A 82 17.44 -15.42 12.36
CA LEU A 82 16.10 -15.55 11.81
C LEU A 82 15.02 -15.77 12.86
N GLU A 83 15.31 -16.60 13.87
CA GLU A 83 14.34 -16.92 14.92
C GLU A 83 14.00 -15.71 15.80
N TYR A 84 15.04 -14.94 16.18
CA TYR A 84 14.86 -13.70 16.96
C TYR A 84 14.17 -12.62 16.13
N ILE A 85 14.51 -12.50 14.85
CA ILE A 85 13.88 -11.55 13.95
C ILE A 85 12.40 -11.89 13.77
N ALA A 86 12.06 -13.16 13.53
CA ALA A 86 10.67 -13.59 13.39
C ALA A 86 9.85 -13.37 14.66
N LYS A 87 10.44 -13.62 15.83
CA LYS A 87 9.83 -13.32 17.11
C LYS A 87 9.58 -11.82 17.29
N PHE A 88 10.59 -10.99 17.00
CA PHE A 88 10.48 -9.54 17.06
C PHE A 88 9.36 -9.00 16.17
N TRP A 89 9.20 -9.57 14.96
CA TRP A 89 8.11 -9.19 14.05
C TRP A 89 6.74 -9.46 14.65
N LYS A 90 6.55 -10.61 15.30
CA LYS A 90 5.29 -10.97 15.96
C LYS A 90 5.01 -10.10 17.18
N ASP A 91 6.01 -9.91 18.02
CA ASP A 91 5.85 -9.19 19.29
C ASP A 91 5.53 -7.70 19.07
N ASN A 92 6.10 -7.10 18.01
CA ASN A 92 5.91 -5.69 17.68
C ASN A 92 4.91 -5.46 16.54
N GLY A 93 4.31 -6.52 15.98
CA GLY A 93 3.37 -6.41 14.86
C GLY A 93 3.97 -5.71 13.65
N ILE A 94 5.20 -6.10 13.26
CA ILE A 94 5.90 -5.48 12.12
C ILE A 94 5.18 -5.84 10.82
N HIS A 95 4.90 -4.83 10.00
CA HIS A 95 4.23 -4.99 8.71
C HIS A 95 5.19 -4.95 7.53
N THR A 96 6.26 -4.17 7.66
CA THR A 96 7.24 -3.99 6.57
C THR A 96 8.64 -3.93 7.14
N VAL A 97 9.56 -4.60 6.46
CA VAL A 97 10.98 -4.60 6.77
C VAL A 97 11.74 -3.96 5.60
N PHE A 98 12.53 -2.94 5.91
CA PHE A 98 13.39 -2.27 4.95
C PHE A 98 14.81 -2.82 5.03
N ILE A 99 15.32 -3.26 3.89
CA ILE A 99 16.67 -3.81 3.73
C ILE A 99 17.40 -2.95 2.70
N PRO A 100 18.60 -2.43 2.98
CA PRO A 100 19.38 -1.74 1.96
C PRO A 100 19.85 -2.74 0.89
N SER A 101 19.75 -2.38 -0.37
CA SER A 101 20.20 -3.24 -1.48
C SER A 101 21.70 -3.45 -1.52
N GLU A 102 22.44 -2.56 -0.86
CA GLU A 102 23.90 -2.64 -0.72
C GLU A 102 24.36 -3.71 0.29
N HIS A 103 23.45 -4.15 1.15
CA HIS A 103 23.78 -5.11 2.19
C HIS A 103 23.79 -6.51 1.59
N THR A 104 24.98 -7.03 1.32
CA THR A 104 25.20 -8.40 0.88
C THR A 104 24.90 -9.37 2.03
N LEU A 105 23.65 -9.75 2.15
CA LEU A 105 23.28 -10.90 2.96
C LEU A 105 23.74 -12.18 2.24
N GLU A 106 24.17 -13.17 3.01
CA GLU A 106 24.44 -14.48 2.44
C GLU A 106 23.15 -15.01 1.76
N LYS A 107 23.25 -15.51 0.54
CA LYS A 107 22.08 -15.96 -0.23
C LYS A 107 21.18 -16.92 0.55
N SER A 108 21.78 -17.85 1.29
CA SER A 108 21.06 -18.80 2.14
C SER A 108 20.24 -18.11 3.23
N PHE A 109 20.78 -17.05 3.83
CA PHE A 109 20.10 -16.24 4.84
C PHE A 109 19.00 -15.38 4.22
N GLU A 110 19.25 -14.81 3.06
CA GLU A 110 18.29 -13.99 2.32
C GLU A 110 17.04 -14.81 1.93
N GLU A 111 17.24 -16.00 1.33
CA GLU A 111 16.14 -16.90 0.99
C GLU A 111 15.33 -17.32 2.21
N ALA A 112 16.01 -17.65 3.30
CA ALA A 112 15.36 -18.01 4.55
C ALA A 112 14.61 -16.83 5.19
N LEU A 113 15.13 -15.60 5.07
CA LEU A 113 14.50 -14.38 5.53
C LEU A 113 13.22 -14.08 4.74
N PHE A 114 13.26 -14.22 3.40
CA PHE A 114 12.08 -14.07 2.55
C PHE A 114 11.01 -15.11 2.88
N HIS A 115 11.41 -16.35 3.09
CA HIS A 115 10.47 -17.41 3.48
C HIS A 115 9.82 -17.13 4.84
N GLN A 116 10.59 -16.68 5.83
CA GLN A 116 10.07 -16.31 7.14
C GLN A 116 9.14 -15.09 7.07
N ALA A 117 9.46 -14.13 6.21
CA ALA A 117 8.61 -12.96 6.01
C ALA A 117 7.25 -13.35 5.41
N GLU A 118 7.23 -14.28 4.46
CA GLU A 118 6.00 -14.82 3.87
C GLU A 118 5.13 -15.53 4.92
N LEU A 119 5.73 -16.40 5.75
CA LEU A 119 5.03 -17.10 6.83
C LEU A 119 4.42 -16.15 7.86
N ASN A 120 5.10 -15.05 8.17
CA ASN A 120 4.64 -14.05 9.14
C ASN A 120 3.83 -12.91 8.51
N LYS A 121 3.58 -12.93 7.18
CA LYS A 121 2.87 -11.90 6.43
C LYS A 121 3.54 -10.52 6.54
N VAL A 122 4.85 -10.50 6.63
CA VAL A 122 5.68 -9.29 6.69
C VAL A 122 6.15 -8.96 5.28
N LYS A 123 5.97 -7.72 4.86
CA LYS A 123 6.42 -7.24 3.56
C LYS A 123 7.91 -6.89 3.62
N ILE A 124 8.73 -7.45 2.74
CA ILE A 124 10.11 -7.02 2.56
C ILE A 124 10.15 -5.95 1.47
N SER A 125 10.89 -4.89 1.74
CA SER A 125 11.09 -3.78 0.81
C SER A 125 12.58 -3.43 0.77
N LEU A 126 13.17 -3.52 -0.41
CA LEU A 126 14.57 -3.14 -0.61
C LEU A 126 14.67 -1.64 -0.85
N VAL A 127 15.64 -1.01 -0.19
CA VAL A 127 15.95 0.41 -0.38
C VAL A 127 17.17 0.48 -1.29
N PRO A 128 17.00 0.88 -2.56
CA PRO A 128 18.10 0.89 -3.50
C PRO A 128 19.10 2.01 -3.18
N ASN A 129 20.37 1.69 -3.32
CA ASN A 129 21.34 2.73 -3.57
C ASN A 129 21.24 3.08 -5.07
N THR A 130 21.28 4.34 -5.42
CA THR A 130 21.00 4.90 -6.74
C THR A 130 21.82 4.32 -7.92
N VAL A 131 22.60 3.28 -7.70
CA VAL A 131 23.59 2.76 -8.65
C VAL A 131 23.37 1.33 -9.14
N GLN A 132 22.45 0.53 -8.57
CA GLN A 132 22.29 -0.89 -8.98
C GLN A 132 20.91 -1.18 -9.57
N ASN A 133 20.90 -1.52 -10.87
CA ASN A 133 19.71 -1.80 -11.69
C ASN A 133 19.33 -3.30 -11.81
N ASP A 134 19.84 -4.20 -10.96
CA ASP A 134 19.73 -5.65 -11.19
C ASP A 134 18.55 -6.38 -10.52
N PHE A 135 17.49 -5.66 -10.14
CA PHE A 135 16.37 -6.27 -9.45
C PHE A 135 15.13 -6.42 -10.35
N PHE A 136 15.11 -7.43 -11.19
CA PHE A 136 14.00 -7.73 -12.11
C PHE A 136 12.71 -8.23 -11.44
N GLU A 137 12.74 -8.61 -10.17
CA GLU A 137 11.58 -9.15 -9.43
C GLU A 137 10.91 -8.15 -8.48
N PHE A 138 11.32 -6.88 -8.51
CA PHE A 138 10.83 -5.86 -7.60
C PHE A 138 10.14 -4.72 -8.34
N GLU A 139 9.07 -4.23 -7.76
CA GLU A 139 8.37 -3.05 -8.23
C GLU A 139 8.88 -1.79 -7.52
N TYR A 140 9.17 -0.75 -8.29
CA TYR A 140 9.58 0.54 -7.76
C TYR A 140 8.37 1.27 -7.18
N ASN A 141 8.43 1.54 -5.88
CA ASN A 141 7.49 2.40 -5.18
C ASN A 141 8.22 3.61 -4.59
N TYR A 142 7.51 4.68 -4.32
CA TYR A 142 8.09 5.87 -3.72
C TYR A 142 7.44 6.16 -2.37
N ILE A 143 8.26 6.43 -1.36
CA ILE A 143 7.82 6.97 -0.07
C ILE A 143 8.38 8.39 0.02
N GLY A 144 7.51 9.39 -0.22
CA GLY A 144 7.96 10.76 -0.44
C GLY A 144 8.85 10.86 -1.68
N THR A 145 10.11 11.23 -1.52
CA THR A 145 11.12 11.31 -2.58
C THR A 145 12.05 10.10 -2.64
N ALA A 146 12.01 9.20 -1.63
CA ALA A 146 12.87 8.03 -1.58
C ALA A 146 12.29 6.87 -2.41
N PRO A 147 13.04 6.28 -3.37
CA PRO A 147 12.64 5.08 -4.06
C PRO A 147 12.74 3.87 -3.12
N VAL A 148 11.76 2.97 -3.21
CA VAL A 148 11.72 1.71 -2.45
C VAL A 148 11.33 0.60 -3.40
N LEU A 149 12.11 -0.47 -3.43
CA LEU A 149 11.80 -1.68 -4.18
C LEU A 149 10.98 -2.63 -3.32
N THR A 150 9.83 -3.02 -3.80
CA THR A 150 8.92 -3.90 -3.09
C THR A 150 8.78 -5.21 -3.83
N GLN A 151 8.94 -6.33 -3.13
CA GLN A 151 8.67 -7.65 -3.71
C GLN A 151 7.17 -7.79 -4.01
N THR A 152 6.83 -8.09 -5.26
CA THR A 152 5.46 -8.27 -5.74
C THR A 152 4.99 -9.71 -5.51
N LYS A 153 4.74 -10.10 -4.27
CA LYS A 153 4.19 -11.45 -3.97
C LYS A 153 2.76 -11.43 -3.39
N TYR A 154 2.08 -10.28 -3.42
CA TYR A 154 0.69 -10.26 -2.97
C TYR A 154 -0.25 -10.67 -4.10
N PRO A 155 -1.27 -11.52 -3.83
CA PRO A 155 -2.21 -11.95 -4.86
C PRO A 155 -2.91 -10.81 -5.61
N LEU A 156 -3.03 -9.63 -5.02
CA LEU A 156 -3.64 -8.45 -5.63
C LEU A 156 -2.67 -7.59 -6.45
N ASP A 157 -1.36 -7.78 -6.30
CA ASP A 157 -0.33 -7.09 -7.09
C ASP A 157 -0.14 -7.79 -8.47
N ILE A 158 -0.66 -9.01 -8.62
CA ILE A 158 -0.70 -9.70 -9.91
C ILE A 158 -1.83 -9.10 -10.73
N PHE A 159 -1.50 -8.55 -11.91
CA PHE A 159 -2.44 -7.87 -12.82
C PHE A 159 -3.72 -8.69 -13.09
N THR A 160 -3.61 -10.01 -13.23
CA THR A 160 -4.77 -10.90 -13.42
C THR A 160 -5.72 -10.89 -12.23
N ASN A 161 -5.23 -10.92 -11.00
CA ASN A 161 -6.05 -10.91 -9.80
C ASN A 161 -6.71 -9.54 -9.58
N PHE A 162 -6.00 -8.46 -9.89
CA PHE A 162 -6.56 -7.12 -9.89
C PHE A 162 -7.68 -6.99 -10.92
N PHE A 163 -7.48 -7.50 -12.14
CA PHE A 163 -8.48 -7.48 -13.19
C PHE A 163 -9.73 -8.30 -12.82
N VAL A 164 -9.55 -9.51 -12.30
CA VAL A 164 -10.64 -10.38 -11.83
C VAL A 164 -11.44 -9.71 -10.72
N LYS A 165 -10.76 -9.09 -9.75
CA LYS A 165 -11.42 -8.33 -8.69
C LYS A 165 -12.25 -7.17 -9.26
N ARG A 166 -11.68 -6.37 -10.17
CA ARG A 166 -12.40 -5.25 -10.80
C ARG A 166 -13.62 -5.72 -11.59
N LEU A 167 -13.47 -6.82 -12.34
CA LEU A 167 -14.58 -7.41 -13.07
C LEU A 167 -15.70 -7.84 -12.12
N PHE A 168 -15.34 -8.51 -11.03
CA PHE A 168 -16.30 -8.92 -10.00
C PHE A 168 -17.03 -7.71 -9.38
N ASP A 169 -16.29 -6.65 -9.01
CA ASP A 169 -16.86 -5.43 -8.44
C ASP A 169 -17.86 -4.77 -9.41
N ILE A 170 -17.54 -4.72 -10.72
CA ILE A 170 -18.41 -4.16 -11.75
C ILE A 170 -19.68 -5.02 -11.93
N VAL A 171 -19.53 -6.33 -12.06
CA VAL A 171 -20.66 -7.26 -12.22
C VAL A 171 -21.59 -7.20 -11.00
N PHE A 172 -21.01 -7.22 -9.80
CA PHE A 172 -21.78 -7.15 -8.56
C PHE A 172 -22.51 -5.82 -8.40
N SER A 173 -21.85 -4.69 -8.69
CA SER A 173 -22.49 -3.37 -8.63
C SER A 173 -23.62 -3.23 -9.66
N LEU A 174 -23.44 -3.80 -10.86
CA LEU A 174 -24.47 -3.78 -11.91
C LEU A 174 -25.68 -4.64 -11.52
N LEU A 175 -25.43 -5.80 -10.90
CA LEU A 175 -26.49 -6.67 -10.38
C LEU A 175 -27.30 -5.97 -9.28
N VAL A 176 -26.61 -5.32 -8.33
CA VAL A 176 -27.27 -4.53 -7.27
C VAL A 176 -28.09 -3.38 -7.87
N LEU A 177 -27.57 -2.67 -8.87
CA LEU A 177 -28.30 -1.61 -9.57
C LEU A 177 -29.56 -2.15 -10.25
N ILE A 178 -29.47 -3.28 -10.95
CA ILE A 178 -30.62 -3.92 -11.59
C ILE A 178 -31.70 -4.32 -10.55
N CYS A 179 -31.25 -4.92 -9.43
CA CYS A 179 -32.17 -5.30 -8.35
C CYS A 179 -32.87 -4.08 -7.75
N ILE A 180 -32.17 -2.98 -7.50
CA ILE A 180 -32.72 -1.74 -6.96
C ILE A 180 -33.68 -1.09 -7.97
N CYS A 181 -33.29 -1.01 -9.26
CA CYS A 181 -34.17 -0.45 -10.31
C CYS A 181 -35.39 -1.32 -10.62
N SER A 182 -35.32 -2.63 -10.37
CA SER A 182 -36.45 -3.54 -10.54
C SER A 182 -37.45 -3.48 -9.39
N TRP A 183 -37.01 -2.98 -8.21
CA TRP A 183 -37.87 -2.84 -7.04
C TRP A 183 -38.56 -1.47 -6.96
N LEU A 184 -38.07 -0.46 -7.64
CA LEU A 184 -38.62 0.90 -7.73
C LEU A 184 -39.56 1.05 -8.92
#